data_711d24d8668a3f465f30a3a8cb9fc10a
#
_entry.id   711d24d8668a3f465f30a3a8cb9fc10a
#
_cell.length_a   1.000
_cell.length_b   1.000
_cell.length_c   1.000
_cell.angle_alpha   90.00
_cell.angle_beta   90.00
_cell.angle_gamma   90.00
#
_symmetry.space_group_name_H-M   'P 1'
#
loop_
_entity.id
_entity.type
_entity.pdbx_description
1 polymer ?
#
loop_
_entity_poly.entity_id
_entity_poly.type
_entity_poly.pdbx_seq_one_letter_code
_entity_poly.pdbx_strand_id
1 'polypeptide(L)'
;MKVSMKAATRWKGMLAAALMLLVPAAGAQDGRGDVVYVPTPQIVVDEMLSMAKVGPNDYIIDLGSGDGRIVITAAKRLGARGFGVDLDTYLLKIANETARKEGVADRANFVEQNLFETDLSRATVVSSYLLPDMNAKLRPRLLALKPGTRVVAHDYAMGEWDPDQEKVLVVPEKVVGDPGKSYIYLYIVPARVAGRWESEIAMSGGKPVPYHFSLEQHYQLVHGTVRIGDRDMKLPQFRLAGEQIAFNLAVPGMSGPTPHRFSGTVKGDLIDGSVAVGEGASRRVLPWKAKLTARGEAQMSALGNNLAGAVQ
;
A
#
# COMPACT_ATOMS: atom_id res chain seq x y z
N MET A 1 25.59 2.43 92.26
CA MET A 1 25.06 3.78 92.09
C MET A 1 25.32 4.21 90.66
N LYS A 2 24.28 4.19 89.90
CA LYS A 2 24.39 4.44 88.41
C LYS A 2 23.66 5.74 88.10
N VAL A 3 24.35 6.66 87.51
CA VAL A 3 23.79 7.91 86.95
C VAL A 3 23.69 7.74 85.44
N SER A 4 22.46 7.82 84.94
CA SER A 4 22.14 7.73 83.54
C SER A 4 22.16 9.14 82.93
N MET A 5 22.99 9.38 81.91
CA MET A 5 22.96 10.60 81.11
C MET A 5 22.16 10.35 79.85
N LYS A 6 21.09 11.13 79.67
CA LYS A 6 20.31 11.20 78.41
C LYS A 6 21.02 12.07 77.41
N ALA A 7 21.36 11.54 76.23
CA ALA A 7 21.85 12.30 75.12
C ALA A 7 20.69 12.91 74.32
N ALA A 8 20.72 14.20 74.14
CA ALA A 8 19.79 14.96 73.30
C ALA A 8 20.30 15.00 71.86
N THR A 9 19.57 14.36 70.96
CA THR A 9 19.88 14.39 69.50
C THR A 9 19.26 15.63 68.88
N ARG A 10 20.11 16.55 68.42
CA ARG A 10 19.70 17.72 67.65
C ARG A 10 19.40 17.31 66.22
N TRP A 11 18.17 17.44 65.79
CA TRP A 11 17.77 17.35 64.37
C TRP A 11 18.14 18.65 63.69
N LYS A 12 19.11 18.60 62.79
CA LYS A 12 19.38 19.66 61.82
C LYS A 12 18.44 19.42 60.62
N GLY A 13 17.43 20.29 60.51
CA GLY A 13 16.59 20.34 59.33
C GLY A 13 17.39 20.77 58.08
N MET A 14 17.59 19.91 57.13
CA MET A 14 18.02 20.23 55.81
C MET A 14 16.81 20.63 54.97
N LEU A 15 16.63 21.93 54.74
CA LEU A 15 15.76 22.42 53.69
C LEU A 15 16.36 22.01 52.31
N ALA A 16 15.85 20.97 51.71
CA ALA A 16 16.07 20.67 50.29
C ALA A 16 15.18 21.61 49.50
N ALA A 17 15.74 22.68 48.97
CA ALA A 17 15.10 23.53 47.97
C ALA A 17 14.93 22.68 46.71
N ALA A 18 13.69 22.18 46.47
CA ALA A 18 13.31 21.58 45.20
C ALA A 18 13.32 22.69 44.12
N LEU A 19 14.39 22.72 43.35
CA LEU A 19 14.47 23.52 42.13
C LEU A 19 13.56 22.82 41.11
N MET A 20 12.28 23.20 41.03
CA MET A 20 11.41 22.83 39.91
C MET A 20 11.97 23.50 38.66
N LEU A 21 12.71 22.75 37.87
CA LEU A 21 12.97 23.08 36.48
C LEU A 21 11.61 23.15 35.79
N LEU A 22 11.10 24.35 35.57
CA LEU A 22 10.06 24.59 34.59
C LEU A 22 10.65 24.21 33.23
N VAL A 23 10.43 22.95 32.83
CA VAL A 23 10.50 22.58 31.43
C VAL A 23 9.38 23.40 30.78
N PRO A 24 9.67 24.29 29.82
CA PRO A 24 8.61 24.93 29.08
C PRO A 24 7.84 23.79 28.46
N ALA A 25 6.57 23.63 28.80
CA ALA A 25 5.65 22.81 28.07
C ALA A 25 5.76 23.26 26.61
N ALA A 26 6.37 22.42 25.75
CA ALA A 26 6.30 22.62 24.34
C ALA A 26 4.81 22.77 24.04
N GLY A 27 4.41 23.97 23.60
CA GLY A 27 3.02 24.32 23.42
C GLY A 27 2.35 23.20 22.63
N ALA A 28 1.31 22.63 23.21
CA ALA A 28 0.39 21.81 22.46
C ALA A 28 -0.05 22.69 21.28
N GLN A 29 0.42 22.36 20.08
CA GLN A 29 -0.09 22.99 18.87
C GLN A 29 -1.56 22.66 18.83
N ASP A 30 -2.41 23.69 18.84
CA ASP A 30 -3.84 23.58 18.60
C ASP A 30 -4.06 23.09 17.15
N GLY A 31 -3.71 21.83 16.88
CA GLY A 31 -4.07 21.13 15.65
C GLY A 31 -5.52 20.71 15.76
N ARG A 32 -6.35 21.10 14.81
CA ARG A 32 -7.74 20.63 14.68
C ARG A 32 -7.83 19.20 14.19
N GLY A 33 -6.77 18.40 14.30
CA GLY A 33 -6.74 17.01 13.86
C GLY A 33 -6.97 16.03 15.01
N ASP A 34 -7.65 14.93 14.76
CA ASP A 34 -7.87 13.83 15.72
C ASP A 34 -6.57 13.06 16.05
N VAL A 35 -5.45 13.37 15.38
CA VAL A 35 -4.17 12.66 15.49
C VAL A 35 -3.03 13.64 15.63
N VAL A 36 -2.12 13.35 16.58
CA VAL A 36 -0.91 14.15 16.78
C VAL A 36 -0.02 14.09 15.52
N TYR A 37 0.39 15.28 15.04
CA TYR A 37 1.32 15.36 13.92
C TYR A 37 2.71 14.80 14.27
N VAL A 38 3.16 13.82 13.51
CA VAL A 38 4.49 13.24 13.59
C VAL A 38 5.14 13.33 12.21
N PRO A 39 6.19 14.13 12.03
CA PRO A 39 6.81 14.28 10.72
C PRO A 39 7.55 13.02 10.29
N THR A 40 7.31 12.55 9.06
CA THR A 40 8.09 11.47 8.45
C THR A 40 9.55 11.92 8.25
N PRO A 41 10.56 11.20 8.76
CA PRO A 41 11.97 11.52 8.54
C PRO A 41 12.31 11.59 7.05
N GLN A 42 13.20 12.51 6.63
CA GLN A 42 13.47 12.73 5.21
C GLN A 42 14.03 11.48 4.51
N ILE A 43 14.86 10.69 5.17
CA ILE A 43 15.36 9.43 4.63
C ILE A 43 14.23 8.43 4.35
N VAL A 44 13.17 8.45 5.14
CA VAL A 44 11.98 7.61 4.95
C VAL A 44 11.15 8.14 3.77
N VAL A 45 10.96 9.48 3.66
CA VAL A 45 10.30 10.10 2.50
C VAL A 45 11.01 9.70 1.21
N ASP A 46 12.35 9.83 1.18
CA ASP A 46 13.15 9.51 0.00
C ASP A 46 12.98 8.03 -0.39
N GLU A 47 12.95 7.12 0.58
CA GLU A 47 12.74 5.70 0.34
C GLU A 47 11.30 5.37 -0.08
N MET A 48 10.28 5.97 0.53
CA MET A 48 8.87 5.81 0.12
C MET A 48 8.69 6.17 -1.35
N LEU A 49 9.24 7.31 -1.78
CA LEU A 49 9.17 7.77 -3.17
C LEU A 49 9.96 6.86 -4.12
N SER A 50 11.11 6.34 -3.68
CA SER A 50 11.93 5.38 -4.42
C SER A 50 11.21 4.04 -4.61
N MET A 51 10.67 3.45 -3.54
CA MET A 51 9.91 2.20 -3.59
C MET A 51 8.68 2.31 -4.49
N ALA A 52 7.96 3.45 -4.38
CA ALA A 52 6.83 3.75 -5.26
C ALA A 52 7.26 4.13 -6.69
N LYS A 53 8.56 4.20 -7.00
CA LYS A 53 9.11 4.59 -8.31
C LYS A 53 8.47 5.87 -8.83
N VAL A 54 8.35 6.88 -7.97
CA VAL A 54 7.74 8.17 -8.34
C VAL A 54 8.58 8.87 -9.40
N GLY A 55 7.93 9.42 -10.41
CA GLY A 55 8.57 10.13 -11.51
C GLY A 55 7.71 11.28 -12.06
N PRO A 56 8.17 11.95 -13.14
CA PRO A 56 7.57 13.19 -13.61
C PRO A 56 6.14 13.03 -14.18
N ASN A 57 5.74 11.81 -14.49
CA ASN A 57 4.38 11.51 -14.98
C ASN A 57 3.40 11.17 -13.86
N ASP A 58 3.86 11.16 -12.62
CA ASP A 58 3.02 10.79 -11.48
C ASP A 58 2.23 11.96 -10.92
N TYR A 59 1.04 11.61 -10.43
CA TYR A 59 0.19 12.45 -9.63
C TYR A 59 0.05 11.84 -8.24
N ILE A 60 0.75 12.43 -7.26
CA ILE A 60 0.75 11.96 -5.88
C ILE A 60 -0.33 12.65 -5.05
N ILE A 61 -1.05 11.90 -4.24
CA ILE A 61 -1.97 12.43 -3.23
C ILE A 61 -1.50 11.94 -1.85
N ASP A 62 -1.23 12.89 -0.96
CA ASP A 62 -0.75 12.61 0.41
C ASP A 62 -1.89 12.81 1.41
N LEU A 63 -2.25 11.73 2.10
CA LEU A 63 -3.37 11.71 3.04
C LEU A 63 -2.87 11.93 4.48
N GLY A 64 -3.22 13.08 5.07
CA GLY A 64 -2.62 13.57 6.30
C GLY A 64 -1.23 14.16 6.02
N SER A 65 -1.20 15.17 5.14
CA SER A 65 0.06 15.65 4.55
C SER A 65 0.96 16.43 5.50
N GLY A 66 0.43 16.90 6.64
CA GLY A 66 1.18 17.68 7.59
C GLY A 66 1.88 18.89 6.96
N ASP A 67 3.20 18.97 7.11
CA ASP A 67 4.04 20.04 6.55
C ASP A 67 4.33 19.91 5.04
N GLY A 68 3.75 18.91 4.38
CA GLY A 68 3.80 18.74 2.93
C GLY A 68 5.08 18.11 2.38
N ARG A 69 6.00 17.65 3.25
CA ARG A 69 7.35 17.21 2.85
C ARG A 69 7.38 16.12 1.79
N ILE A 70 6.40 15.18 1.78
CA ILE A 70 6.34 14.08 0.80
C ILE A 70 6.05 14.64 -0.60
N VAL A 71 4.98 15.43 -0.75
CA VAL A 71 4.60 15.98 -2.07
C VAL A 71 5.63 17.02 -2.55
N ILE A 72 6.16 17.85 -1.65
CA ILE A 72 7.20 18.83 -1.99
C ILE A 72 8.46 18.13 -2.49
N THR A 73 8.91 17.06 -1.80
CA THR A 73 10.06 16.27 -2.24
C THR A 73 9.82 15.62 -3.60
N ALA A 74 8.64 15.02 -3.81
CA ALA A 74 8.25 14.42 -5.08
C ALA A 74 8.27 15.46 -6.22
N ALA A 75 7.70 16.65 -5.99
CA ALA A 75 7.67 17.71 -6.99
C ALA A 75 9.06 18.28 -7.30
N LYS A 76 9.88 18.52 -6.26
CA LYS A 76 11.19 19.17 -6.41
C LYS A 76 12.24 18.25 -7.02
N ARG A 77 12.32 17.00 -6.55
CA ARG A 77 13.40 16.09 -6.93
C ARG A 77 13.03 15.16 -8.08
N LEU A 78 11.76 14.83 -8.23
CA LEU A 78 11.31 13.80 -9.17
C LEU A 78 10.40 14.37 -10.28
N GLY A 79 10.04 15.66 -10.20
CA GLY A 79 9.19 16.32 -11.20
C GLY A 79 7.71 15.92 -11.14
N ALA A 80 7.29 15.16 -10.15
CA ALA A 80 5.90 14.76 -9.96
C ALA A 80 4.98 15.95 -9.68
N ARG A 81 3.67 15.72 -9.85
CA ARG A 81 2.62 16.67 -9.46
C ARG A 81 1.74 16.04 -8.40
N GLY A 82 1.06 16.85 -7.60
CA GLY A 82 0.10 16.34 -6.66
C GLY A 82 -0.36 17.34 -5.64
N PHE A 83 -1.08 16.86 -4.65
CA PHE A 83 -1.50 17.67 -3.51
C PHE A 83 -1.54 16.83 -2.23
N GLY A 84 -1.50 17.53 -1.11
CA GLY A 84 -1.73 16.95 0.20
C GLY A 84 -3.00 17.48 0.83
N VAL A 85 -3.64 16.65 1.65
CA VAL A 85 -4.80 17.03 2.47
C VAL A 85 -4.50 16.84 3.95
N ASP A 86 -4.93 17.78 4.74
CA ASP A 86 -4.87 17.74 6.20
C ASP A 86 -6.04 18.56 6.78
N LEU A 87 -6.32 18.40 8.08
CA LEU A 87 -7.26 19.24 8.83
C LEU A 87 -6.56 20.35 9.61
N ASP A 88 -5.23 20.22 9.81
CA ASP A 88 -4.43 21.21 10.50
C ASP A 88 -4.05 22.38 9.56
N THR A 89 -4.80 23.47 9.66
CA THR A 89 -4.61 24.67 8.84
C THR A 89 -3.26 25.35 9.06
N TYR A 90 -2.65 25.20 10.24
CA TYR A 90 -1.32 25.71 10.52
C TYR A 90 -0.25 24.94 9.73
N LEU A 91 -0.31 23.61 9.72
CA LEU A 91 0.58 22.77 8.92
C LEU A 91 0.40 23.01 7.43
N LEU A 92 -0.84 23.15 6.95
CA LEU A 92 -1.13 23.47 5.55
C LEU A 92 -0.56 24.83 5.12
N LYS A 93 -0.57 25.81 6.02
CA LYS A 93 0.10 27.11 5.77
C LYS A 93 1.60 26.93 5.59
N ILE A 94 2.26 26.16 6.49
CA ILE A 94 3.69 25.85 6.40
C ILE A 94 3.98 25.11 5.09
N ALA A 95 3.19 24.11 4.75
CA ALA A 95 3.34 23.32 3.54
C ALA A 95 3.28 24.20 2.27
N ASN A 96 2.26 25.07 2.16
CA ASN A 96 2.10 25.96 1.01
C ASN A 96 3.20 27.05 0.95
N GLU A 97 3.66 27.57 2.08
CA GLU A 97 4.79 28.50 2.14
C GLU A 97 6.10 27.81 1.73
N THR A 98 6.32 26.58 2.17
CA THR A 98 7.48 25.78 1.78
C THR A 98 7.44 25.46 0.29
N ALA A 99 6.29 25.06 -0.27
CA ALA A 99 6.16 24.81 -1.71
C ALA A 99 6.50 26.05 -2.56
N ARG A 100 6.07 27.25 -2.12
CA ARG A 100 6.45 28.52 -2.78
C ARG A 100 7.94 28.79 -2.68
N LYS A 101 8.52 28.66 -1.49
CA LYS A 101 9.95 28.85 -1.25
C LYS A 101 10.83 27.91 -2.08
N GLU A 102 10.37 26.67 -2.23
CA GLU A 102 11.07 25.64 -2.99
C GLU A 102 10.80 25.72 -4.50
N GLY A 103 9.96 26.69 -4.96
CA GLY A 103 9.66 26.90 -6.38
C GLY A 103 8.84 25.79 -7.02
N VAL A 104 7.99 25.09 -6.25
CA VAL A 104 7.18 23.96 -6.73
C VAL A 104 5.67 24.14 -6.50
N ALA A 105 5.23 25.35 -6.13
CA ALA A 105 3.81 25.63 -5.86
C ALA A 105 2.88 25.42 -7.07
N ASP A 106 3.42 25.35 -8.28
CA ASP A 106 2.71 24.99 -9.51
C ASP A 106 2.45 23.46 -9.64
N ARG A 107 3.16 22.66 -8.86
CA ARG A 107 3.12 21.19 -8.87
C ARG A 107 2.71 20.56 -7.56
N ALA A 108 2.88 21.28 -6.43
CA ALA A 108 2.55 20.83 -5.08
C ALA A 108 1.71 21.88 -4.37
N ASN A 109 0.48 21.52 -3.99
CA ASN A 109 -0.41 22.38 -3.22
C ASN A 109 -1.05 21.59 -2.07
N PHE A 110 -1.55 22.29 -1.04
CA PHE A 110 -2.06 21.67 0.17
C PHE A 110 -3.36 22.34 0.55
N VAL A 111 -4.38 21.53 0.87
CA VAL A 111 -5.75 21.97 1.09
C VAL A 111 -6.33 21.37 2.36
N GLU A 112 -7.17 22.17 3.07
CA GLU A 112 -7.95 21.68 4.21
C GLU A 112 -9.07 20.80 3.69
N GLN A 113 -8.95 19.48 3.95
CA GLN A 113 -9.93 18.51 3.50
C GLN A 113 -9.86 17.23 4.33
N ASN A 114 -11.04 16.63 4.58
CA ASN A 114 -11.13 15.30 5.16
C ASN A 114 -10.58 14.25 4.19
N LEU A 115 -9.53 13.54 4.61
CA LEU A 115 -8.88 12.51 3.80
C LEU A 115 -9.83 11.38 3.38
N PHE A 116 -10.87 11.10 4.18
CA PHE A 116 -11.88 10.09 3.83
C PHE A 116 -12.85 10.53 2.72
N GLU A 117 -12.91 11.82 2.40
CA GLU A 117 -13.80 12.41 1.38
C GLU A 117 -13.02 12.88 0.15
N THR A 118 -11.69 12.87 0.22
CA THR A 118 -10.80 13.33 -0.85
C THR A 118 -10.99 12.53 -2.13
N ASP A 119 -11.15 13.21 -3.26
CA ASP A 119 -11.17 12.55 -4.58
C ASP A 119 -9.77 12.03 -4.94
N LEU A 120 -9.65 10.71 -4.99
CA LEU A 120 -8.40 10.00 -5.32
C LEU A 120 -8.32 9.57 -6.78
N SER A 121 -9.31 9.90 -7.62
CA SER A 121 -9.45 9.37 -9.00
C SER A 121 -8.26 9.67 -9.91
N ARG A 122 -7.54 10.76 -9.65
CA ARG A 122 -6.34 11.18 -10.40
C ARG A 122 -5.05 10.55 -9.90
N ALA A 123 -5.06 9.93 -8.73
CA ALA A 123 -3.84 9.42 -8.12
C ALA A 123 -3.21 8.31 -8.96
N THR A 124 -1.92 8.44 -9.21
CA THR A 124 -1.05 7.33 -9.64
C THR A 124 -0.24 6.80 -8.45
N VAL A 125 -0.08 7.65 -7.42
CA VAL A 125 0.54 7.32 -6.14
C VAL A 125 -0.30 7.93 -5.02
N VAL A 126 -0.54 7.17 -3.96
CA VAL A 126 -1.10 7.66 -2.70
C VAL A 126 -0.06 7.41 -1.61
N SER A 127 0.24 8.44 -0.81
CA SER A 127 1.09 8.29 0.38
C SER A 127 0.29 8.52 1.66
N SER A 128 0.72 7.88 2.75
CA SER A 128 0.10 8.06 4.06
C SER A 128 1.05 7.74 5.21
N TYR A 129 0.88 8.45 6.33
CA TYR A 129 1.39 8.07 7.64
C TYR A 129 0.24 8.18 8.64
N LEU A 130 -0.60 7.18 8.69
CA LEU A 130 -1.86 7.18 9.42
C LEU A 130 -1.95 5.95 10.34
N LEU A 131 -2.72 6.08 11.42
CA LEU A 131 -2.96 4.99 12.35
C LEU A 131 -3.65 3.78 11.68
N PRO A 132 -3.49 2.56 12.23
CA PRO A 132 -4.04 1.33 11.65
C PRO A 132 -5.53 1.38 11.33
N ASP A 133 -6.35 1.95 12.23
CA ASP A 133 -7.81 2.04 12.03
C ASP A 133 -8.17 2.98 10.86
N MET A 134 -7.40 4.05 10.67
CA MET A 134 -7.59 4.96 9.54
C MET A 134 -7.22 4.27 8.22
N ASN A 135 -6.10 3.53 8.21
CA ASN A 135 -5.68 2.73 7.05
C ASN A 135 -6.73 1.66 6.70
N ALA A 136 -7.27 0.96 7.69
CA ALA A 136 -8.33 -0.03 7.49
C ALA A 136 -9.60 0.61 6.89
N LYS A 137 -9.98 1.81 7.35
CA LYS A 137 -11.13 2.56 6.83
C LYS A 137 -10.90 3.09 5.41
N LEU A 138 -9.67 3.47 5.05
CA LEU A 138 -9.30 3.95 3.71
C LEU A 138 -9.18 2.81 2.70
N ARG A 139 -8.78 1.61 3.12
CA ARG A 139 -8.47 0.48 2.25
C ARG A 139 -9.51 0.21 1.15
N PRO A 140 -10.84 0.18 1.41
CA PRO A 140 -11.82 -0.05 0.34
C PRO A 140 -11.76 1.01 -0.78
N ARG A 141 -11.51 2.27 -0.42
CA ARG A 141 -11.37 3.38 -1.39
C ARG A 141 -10.08 3.27 -2.20
N LEU A 142 -8.98 2.87 -1.55
CA LEU A 142 -7.69 2.65 -2.22
C LEU A 142 -7.78 1.49 -3.22
N LEU A 143 -8.43 0.39 -2.84
CA LEU A 143 -8.66 -0.77 -3.71
C LEU A 143 -9.66 -0.51 -4.86
N ALA A 144 -10.39 0.60 -4.82
CA ALA A 144 -11.27 1.04 -5.92
C ALA A 144 -10.53 1.90 -6.96
N LEU A 145 -9.28 2.28 -6.71
CA LEU A 145 -8.46 3.04 -7.65
C LEU A 145 -8.10 2.21 -8.89
N LYS A 146 -7.57 2.89 -9.89
CA LYS A 146 -7.12 2.21 -11.12
C LYS A 146 -6.07 1.15 -10.79
N PRO A 147 -6.16 -0.06 -11.36
CA PRO A 147 -5.11 -1.04 -11.24
C PRO A 147 -3.74 -0.46 -11.62
N GLY A 148 -2.70 -0.79 -10.84
CA GLY A 148 -1.38 -0.20 -11.00
C GLY A 148 -1.15 1.08 -10.20
N THR A 149 -2.17 1.70 -9.60
CA THR A 149 -1.97 2.78 -8.62
C THR A 149 -1.15 2.23 -7.44
N ARG A 150 -0.13 2.96 -7.04
CA ARG A 150 0.78 2.59 -5.95
C ARG A 150 0.35 3.31 -4.68
N VAL A 151 0.25 2.57 -3.59
CA VAL A 151 -0.03 3.10 -2.26
C VAL A 151 1.20 2.84 -1.41
N VAL A 152 1.79 3.88 -0.84
CA VAL A 152 2.96 3.77 0.02
C VAL A 152 2.63 4.30 1.41
N ALA A 153 2.77 3.43 2.42
CA ALA A 153 2.44 3.73 3.81
C ALA A 153 3.70 3.69 4.68
N HIS A 154 3.77 4.64 5.63
CA HIS A 154 4.82 4.69 6.65
C HIS A 154 4.31 4.09 7.96
N ASP A 155 5.12 3.23 8.58
CA ASP A 155 4.97 2.55 9.87
C ASP A 155 3.76 1.62 10.01
N TYR A 156 2.62 1.92 9.42
CA TYR A 156 1.39 1.16 9.63
C TYR A 156 0.86 0.57 8.32
N ALA A 157 0.71 -0.76 8.31
CA ALA A 157 0.19 -1.51 7.17
C ALA A 157 -1.31 -1.25 6.92
N MET A 158 -1.81 -1.70 5.76
CA MET A 158 -3.22 -1.61 5.35
C MET A 158 -4.09 -2.77 5.88
N GLY A 159 -3.76 -3.29 7.07
CA GLY A 159 -4.46 -4.42 7.70
C GLY A 159 -4.27 -5.71 6.90
N GLU A 160 -5.38 -6.34 6.50
CA GLU A 160 -5.36 -7.65 5.80
C GLU A 160 -4.89 -7.59 4.34
N TRP A 161 -4.72 -6.40 3.77
CA TRP A 161 -4.11 -6.27 2.45
C TRP A 161 -2.59 -6.37 2.58
N ASP A 162 -2.03 -7.53 2.21
CA ASP A 162 -0.59 -7.76 2.27
C ASP A 162 0.17 -6.81 1.32
N PRO A 163 1.29 -6.21 1.74
CA PRO A 163 2.09 -5.35 0.88
C PRO A 163 2.73 -6.14 -0.26
N ASP A 164 2.96 -5.47 -1.39
CA ASP A 164 3.75 -6.00 -2.50
C ASP A 164 5.26 -5.93 -2.21
N GLN A 165 5.67 -4.92 -1.44
CA GLN A 165 7.03 -4.78 -0.93
C GLN A 165 6.99 -4.15 0.47
N GLU A 166 7.93 -4.59 1.31
CA GLU A 166 8.17 -4.04 2.64
C GLU A 166 9.64 -3.72 2.81
N LYS A 167 9.94 -2.63 3.51
CA LYS A 167 11.30 -2.24 3.87
C LYS A 167 11.35 -1.65 5.27
N VAL A 168 12.38 -2.02 6.02
CA VAL A 168 12.69 -1.44 7.33
C VAL A 168 13.93 -0.57 7.21
N LEU A 169 13.84 0.66 7.71
CA LEU A 169 14.97 1.58 7.81
C LEU A 169 15.36 1.78 9.26
N VAL A 170 16.66 1.89 9.51
CA VAL A 170 17.19 2.35 10.81
C VAL A 170 17.16 3.87 10.80
N VAL A 171 16.43 4.46 11.75
CA VAL A 171 16.21 5.90 11.90
C VAL A 171 16.43 6.27 13.37
N PRO A 172 17.69 6.42 13.81
CA PRO A 172 18.04 6.54 15.24
C PRO A 172 17.31 7.68 15.96
N GLU A 173 16.98 8.77 15.27
CA GLU A 173 16.29 9.93 15.80
C GLU A 173 14.77 9.74 15.97
N LYS A 174 14.20 8.67 15.43
CA LYS A 174 12.77 8.40 15.55
C LYS A 174 12.43 7.91 16.96
N VAL A 175 11.46 8.57 17.59
CA VAL A 175 11.02 8.27 18.98
C VAL A 175 9.55 7.82 19.05
N VAL A 176 8.75 8.04 18.01
CA VAL A 176 7.32 7.67 17.96
C VAL A 176 7.15 6.38 17.16
N GLY A 177 6.24 5.53 17.59
CA GLY A 177 6.03 4.18 17.03
C GLY A 177 7.08 3.20 17.52
N ASP A 178 7.79 2.51 16.64
CA ASP A 178 8.96 1.67 17.00
C ASP A 178 10.22 2.54 17.01
N PRO A 179 10.77 2.90 18.18
CA PRO A 179 11.92 3.77 18.26
C PRO A 179 13.13 3.24 17.51
N GLY A 180 13.78 4.14 16.76
CA GLY A 180 14.97 3.81 15.98
C GLY A 180 14.70 3.09 14.65
N LYS A 181 13.44 2.79 14.31
CA LYS A 181 13.08 2.10 13.06
C LYS A 181 11.87 2.72 12.39
N SER A 182 11.83 2.66 11.08
CA SER A 182 10.67 3.00 10.26
C SER A 182 10.37 1.86 9.29
N TYR A 183 9.10 1.55 9.15
CA TYR A 183 8.58 0.53 8.24
C TYR A 183 7.94 1.21 7.04
N ILE A 184 8.22 0.74 5.85
CA ILE A 184 7.64 1.25 4.61
C ILE A 184 6.96 0.10 3.90
N TYR A 185 5.69 0.29 3.58
CA TYR A 185 4.86 -0.70 2.91
C TYR A 185 4.41 -0.17 1.56
N LEU A 186 4.69 -0.90 0.50
CA LEU A 186 4.21 -0.59 -0.85
C LEU A 186 3.13 -1.58 -1.26
N TYR A 187 2.01 -1.06 -1.73
CA TYR A 187 0.90 -1.81 -2.30
C TYR A 187 0.66 -1.36 -3.73
N ILE A 188 0.33 -2.28 -4.61
CA ILE A 188 -0.05 -1.98 -6.00
C ILE A 188 -1.50 -2.44 -6.18
N VAL A 189 -2.39 -1.51 -6.46
CA VAL A 189 -3.82 -1.81 -6.65
C VAL A 189 -3.96 -2.87 -7.75
N PRO A 190 -4.50 -4.07 -7.45
CA PRO A 190 -4.58 -5.16 -8.41
C PRO A 190 -5.76 -4.98 -9.37
N ALA A 191 -5.63 -5.48 -10.58
CA ALA A 191 -6.76 -5.67 -11.47
C ALA A 191 -7.77 -6.67 -10.88
N ARG A 192 -9.03 -6.57 -11.27
CA ARG A 192 -10.09 -7.50 -10.84
C ARG A 192 -10.23 -8.60 -11.87
N VAL A 193 -9.78 -9.82 -11.50
CA VAL A 193 -9.79 -10.98 -12.39
C VAL A 193 -10.71 -12.12 -11.93
N ALA A 194 -11.35 -11.98 -10.77
CA ALA A 194 -12.31 -12.99 -10.30
C ALA A 194 -13.41 -13.21 -11.34
N GLY A 195 -13.69 -14.47 -11.65
CA GLY A 195 -14.72 -14.84 -12.63
C GLY A 195 -14.28 -15.91 -13.62
N ARG A 196 -15.06 -16.07 -14.67
CA ARG A 196 -14.80 -17.04 -15.76
C ARG A 196 -14.22 -16.34 -16.97
N TRP A 197 -13.11 -16.89 -17.48
CA TRP A 197 -12.39 -16.37 -18.64
C TRP A 197 -12.23 -17.46 -19.68
N GLU A 198 -12.37 -17.11 -20.94
CA GLU A 198 -12.20 -18.01 -22.08
C GLU A 198 -11.09 -17.52 -23.00
N SER A 199 -10.31 -18.47 -23.48
CA SER A 199 -9.20 -18.25 -24.40
C SER A 199 -9.07 -19.43 -25.34
N GLU A 200 -8.63 -19.17 -26.57
CA GLU A 200 -8.23 -20.20 -27.53
C GLU A 200 -6.75 -20.02 -27.86
N ILE A 201 -5.97 -21.08 -27.72
CA ILE A 201 -4.54 -21.10 -28.01
C ILE A 201 -4.26 -21.96 -29.21
N ALA A 202 -3.79 -21.36 -30.31
CA ALA A 202 -3.44 -22.05 -31.54
C ALA A 202 -2.13 -22.83 -31.34
N MET A 203 -2.23 -24.14 -31.14
CA MET A 203 -1.09 -25.05 -31.11
C MET A 203 -0.64 -25.40 -32.55
N SER A 204 0.67 -25.69 -32.73
CA SER A 204 1.23 -25.93 -34.07
C SER A 204 0.53 -27.08 -34.77
N GLY A 205 0.02 -26.82 -35.97
CA GLY A 205 -0.54 -27.83 -36.89
C GLY A 205 -1.91 -28.38 -36.50
N GLY A 206 -2.59 -27.82 -35.50
CA GLY A 206 -3.90 -28.30 -35.02
C GLY A 206 -4.95 -27.19 -34.93
N LYS A 207 -6.18 -27.61 -34.55
CA LYS A 207 -7.24 -26.66 -34.15
C LYS A 207 -6.83 -25.96 -32.87
N PRO A 208 -7.25 -24.67 -32.67
CA PRO A 208 -7.06 -23.97 -31.40
C PRO A 208 -7.63 -24.80 -30.23
N VAL A 209 -6.88 -24.84 -29.14
CA VAL A 209 -7.29 -25.53 -27.91
C VAL A 209 -8.00 -24.53 -27.01
N PRO A 210 -9.23 -24.84 -26.57
CA PRO A 210 -9.95 -23.96 -25.65
C PRO A 210 -9.39 -24.07 -24.20
N TYR A 211 -9.24 -22.93 -23.55
CA TYR A 211 -8.88 -22.78 -22.14
C TYR A 211 -9.98 -22.01 -21.43
N HIS A 212 -10.63 -22.64 -20.45
CA HIS A 212 -11.66 -22.02 -19.62
C HIS A 212 -11.12 -21.89 -18.20
N PHE A 213 -10.83 -20.66 -17.79
CA PHE A 213 -10.34 -20.36 -16.45
C PHE A 213 -11.51 -19.97 -15.53
N SER A 214 -11.52 -20.50 -14.31
CA SER A 214 -12.38 -20.05 -13.22
C SER A 214 -11.48 -19.52 -12.13
N LEU A 215 -11.45 -18.18 -11.95
CA LEU A 215 -10.54 -17.48 -11.07
C LEU A 215 -11.26 -16.94 -9.84
N GLU A 216 -10.67 -17.18 -8.68
CA GLU A 216 -11.02 -16.60 -7.39
C GLU A 216 -9.90 -15.68 -6.97
N GLN A 217 -10.26 -14.52 -6.35
CA GLN A 217 -9.30 -13.49 -6.03
C GLN A 217 -9.51 -12.96 -4.62
N HIS A 218 -8.41 -12.88 -3.87
CA HIS A 218 -8.34 -12.20 -2.57
C HIS A 218 -7.20 -11.17 -2.62
N TYR A 219 -7.54 -9.88 -2.68
CA TYR A 219 -6.62 -8.79 -2.99
C TYR A 219 -5.83 -9.08 -4.29
N GLN A 220 -4.50 -9.16 -4.23
CA GLN A 220 -3.64 -9.50 -5.36
C GLN A 220 -3.39 -11.01 -5.52
N LEU A 221 -3.86 -11.83 -4.60
CA LEU A 221 -3.71 -13.29 -4.69
C LEU A 221 -4.85 -13.89 -5.49
N VAL A 222 -4.50 -14.73 -6.45
CA VAL A 222 -5.45 -15.40 -7.36
C VAL A 222 -5.19 -16.90 -7.35
N HIS A 223 -6.25 -17.68 -7.31
CA HIS A 223 -6.24 -19.13 -7.48
C HIS A 223 -7.48 -19.56 -8.26
N GLY A 224 -7.59 -20.83 -8.54
CA GLY A 224 -8.78 -21.32 -9.25
C GLY A 224 -8.55 -22.63 -10.01
N THR A 225 -9.28 -22.78 -11.09
CA THR A 225 -9.19 -23.94 -11.98
C THR A 225 -9.09 -23.51 -13.44
N VAL A 226 -8.56 -24.41 -14.27
CA VAL A 226 -8.58 -24.27 -15.72
C VAL A 226 -9.02 -25.58 -16.34
N ARG A 227 -9.96 -25.51 -17.29
CA ARG A 227 -10.32 -26.62 -18.18
C ARG A 227 -9.61 -26.44 -19.50
N ILE A 228 -8.87 -27.46 -19.94
CA ILE A 228 -8.14 -27.49 -21.22
C ILE A 228 -8.67 -28.69 -22.04
N GLY A 229 -9.43 -28.42 -23.09
CA GLY A 229 -10.23 -29.45 -23.74
C GLY A 229 -11.19 -30.09 -22.73
N ASP A 230 -11.06 -31.40 -22.50
CA ASP A 230 -11.91 -32.20 -21.59
C ASP A 230 -11.28 -32.40 -20.19
N ARG A 231 -10.17 -31.71 -19.88
CA ARG A 231 -9.43 -31.89 -18.60
C ARG A 231 -9.55 -30.70 -17.69
N ASP A 232 -10.03 -30.95 -16.47
CA ASP A 232 -10.01 -29.97 -15.39
C ASP A 232 -8.68 -30.05 -14.61
N MET A 233 -8.08 -28.91 -14.32
CA MET A 233 -6.83 -28.78 -13.61
C MET A 233 -6.92 -27.70 -12.56
N LYS A 234 -6.24 -27.89 -11.42
CA LYS A 234 -6.00 -26.81 -10.46
C LYS A 234 -5.03 -25.79 -11.04
N LEU A 235 -5.37 -24.51 -10.91
CA LEU A 235 -4.45 -23.41 -11.17
C LEU A 235 -3.68 -23.11 -9.88
N PRO A 236 -2.34 -23.18 -9.88
CA PRO A 236 -1.55 -22.78 -8.73
C PRO A 236 -1.85 -21.34 -8.36
N GLN A 237 -1.79 -21.04 -7.05
CA GLN A 237 -1.92 -19.66 -6.59
C GLN A 237 -0.82 -18.80 -7.20
N PHE A 238 -1.21 -17.61 -7.67
CA PHE A 238 -0.29 -16.60 -8.19
C PHE A 238 -0.68 -15.19 -7.69
N ARG A 239 0.19 -14.24 -7.92
CA ARG A 239 0.04 -12.85 -7.47
C ARG A 239 -0.06 -11.91 -8.66
N LEU A 240 -1.06 -11.02 -8.66
CA LEU A 240 -1.15 -9.91 -9.60
C LEU A 240 -0.18 -8.80 -9.18
N ALA A 241 0.39 -8.12 -10.17
CA ALA A 241 1.14 -6.89 -9.97
C ALA A 241 0.44 -5.76 -10.75
N GLY A 242 -0.52 -5.10 -10.12
CA GLY A 242 -1.39 -4.15 -10.77
C GLY A 242 -2.22 -4.83 -11.87
N GLU A 243 -2.03 -4.39 -13.13
CA GLU A 243 -2.65 -5.00 -14.31
C GLU A 243 -1.89 -6.23 -14.83
N GLN A 244 -0.69 -6.52 -14.31
CA GLN A 244 0.13 -7.62 -14.82
C GLN A 244 -0.31 -8.93 -14.19
N ILE A 245 -0.55 -9.92 -15.05
CA ILE A 245 -0.89 -11.30 -14.69
C ILE A 245 0.19 -12.24 -15.22
N ALA A 246 0.72 -13.10 -14.33
CA ALA A 246 1.68 -14.12 -14.73
C ALA A 246 1.53 -15.37 -13.85
N PHE A 247 1.50 -16.53 -14.47
CA PHE A 247 1.42 -17.82 -13.78
C PHE A 247 1.96 -18.97 -14.64
N ASN A 248 2.28 -20.06 -13.98
CA ASN A 248 2.77 -21.29 -14.63
C ASN A 248 1.76 -22.41 -14.45
N LEU A 249 1.61 -23.24 -15.48
CA LEU A 249 0.77 -24.40 -15.48
C LEU A 249 1.53 -25.58 -16.11
N ALA A 250 1.53 -26.74 -15.47
CA ALA A 250 2.10 -27.97 -16.00
C ALA A 250 0.96 -28.78 -16.64
N VAL A 251 0.83 -28.73 -17.97
CA VAL A 251 -0.25 -29.40 -18.71
C VAL A 251 0.17 -30.84 -19.01
N PRO A 252 -0.59 -31.89 -18.57
CA PRO A 252 -0.27 -33.25 -18.83
C PRO A 252 -0.26 -33.55 -20.33
N GLY A 253 0.82 -34.17 -20.82
CA GLY A 253 0.98 -34.65 -22.19
C GLY A 253 1.39 -36.12 -22.23
N MET A 254 1.49 -36.71 -23.44
CA MET A 254 1.83 -38.13 -23.61
C MET A 254 3.25 -38.47 -23.14
N SER A 255 4.17 -37.52 -23.27
CA SER A 255 5.60 -37.64 -22.86
C SER A 255 5.91 -37.02 -21.54
N GLY A 256 4.91 -36.67 -20.71
CA GLY A 256 5.04 -35.95 -19.45
C GLY A 256 4.41 -34.56 -19.49
N PRO A 257 4.41 -33.86 -18.33
CA PRO A 257 3.81 -32.54 -18.25
C PRO A 257 4.59 -31.53 -19.09
N THR A 258 3.88 -30.73 -19.89
CA THR A 258 4.43 -29.63 -20.67
C THR A 258 4.21 -28.32 -19.93
N PRO A 259 5.24 -27.54 -19.61
CA PRO A 259 5.08 -26.27 -18.94
C PRO A 259 4.47 -25.22 -19.88
N HIS A 260 3.45 -24.54 -19.38
CA HIS A 260 2.85 -23.37 -19.99
C HIS A 260 3.09 -22.18 -19.06
N ARG A 261 3.81 -21.16 -19.53
CA ARG A 261 4.10 -19.93 -18.79
C ARG A 261 3.30 -18.79 -19.40
N PHE A 262 2.25 -18.40 -18.71
CA PHE A 262 1.38 -17.29 -19.09
C PHE A 262 1.91 -15.98 -18.59
N SER A 263 1.84 -14.93 -19.41
CA SER A 263 2.10 -13.56 -19.02
C SER A 263 1.23 -12.61 -19.86
N GLY A 264 0.66 -11.58 -19.23
CA GLY A 264 -0.22 -10.65 -19.93
C GLY A 264 -0.60 -9.45 -19.10
N THR A 265 -1.38 -8.58 -19.71
CA THR A 265 -1.96 -7.38 -19.10
C THR A 265 -3.48 -7.49 -19.09
N VAL A 266 -4.07 -7.26 -17.93
CA VAL A 266 -5.53 -7.23 -17.74
C VAL A 266 -6.04 -5.84 -18.09
N LYS A 267 -6.96 -5.75 -19.03
CA LYS A 267 -7.61 -4.50 -19.46
C LYS A 267 -9.12 -4.65 -19.42
N GLY A 268 -9.70 -4.40 -18.25
CA GLY A 268 -11.14 -4.61 -18.03
C GLY A 268 -11.51 -6.09 -18.19
N ASP A 269 -12.30 -6.40 -19.22
CA ASP A 269 -12.80 -7.75 -19.52
C ASP A 269 -11.92 -8.52 -20.51
N LEU A 270 -10.71 -8.03 -20.78
CA LEU A 270 -9.75 -8.66 -21.68
C LEU A 270 -8.41 -8.85 -20.98
N ILE A 271 -7.76 -9.97 -21.26
CA ILE A 271 -6.35 -10.22 -21.00
C ILE A 271 -5.65 -10.33 -22.34
N ASP A 272 -4.57 -9.58 -22.53
CA ASP A 272 -3.75 -9.62 -23.74
C ASP A 272 -2.30 -9.91 -23.36
N GLY A 273 -1.71 -10.95 -23.95
CA GLY A 273 -0.40 -11.39 -23.57
C GLY A 273 0.13 -12.56 -24.41
N SER A 274 0.93 -13.40 -23.79
CA SER A 274 1.54 -14.56 -24.41
C SER A 274 1.59 -15.75 -23.47
N VAL A 275 1.66 -16.95 -24.05
CA VAL A 275 1.97 -18.18 -23.36
C VAL A 275 3.20 -18.84 -23.98
N ALA A 276 4.22 -19.11 -23.13
CA ALA A 276 5.36 -19.89 -23.56
C ALA A 276 5.12 -21.37 -23.24
N VAL A 277 5.02 -22.21 -24.26
CA VAL A 277 4.75 -23.63 -24.19
C VAL A 277 6.03 -24.43 -24.43
N GLY A 278 6.34 -25.39 -23.54
CA GLY A 278 7.53 -26.22 -23.62
C GLY A 278 8.78 -25.59 -23.01
N GLU A 279 9.92 -26.29 -23.16
CA GLU A 279 11.22 -25.89 -22.62
C GLU A 279 12.34 -26.08 -23.64
N GLY A 280 13.49 -25.42 -23.40
CA GLY A 280 14.69 -25.53 -24.23
C GLY A 280 14.40 -25.23 -25.71
N ALA A 281 14.89 -26.08 -26.61
CA ALA A 281 14.72 -25.92 -28.06
C ALA A 281 13.27 -26.12 -28.53
N SER A 282 12.41 -26.78 -27.75
CA SER A 282 10.99 -26.98 -28.06
C SER A 282 10.08 -25.85 -27.62
N ARG A 283 10.61 -24.83 -26.88
CA ARG A 283 9.85 -23.69 -26.38
C ARG A 283 9.29 -22.87 -27.54
N ARG A 284 7.99 -22.62 -27.48
CA ARG A 284 7.27 -21.73 -28.41
C ARG A 284 6.53 -20.67 -27.62
N VAL A 285 6.50 -19.45 -28.14
CA VAL A 285 5.73 -18.35 -27.56
C VAL A 285 4.55 -18.08 -28.50
N LEU A 286 3.35 -18.19 -27.95
CA LEU A 286 2.10 -18.06 -28.67
C LEU A 286 1.31 -16.88 -28.10
N PRO A 287 0.50 -16.18 -28.92
CA PRO A 287 -0.44 -15.18 -28.40
C PRO A 287 -1.41 -15.81 -27.40
N TRP A 288 -1.66 -15.08 -26.32
CA TRP A 288 -2.68 -15.44 -25.35
C TRP A 288 -3.62 -14.26 -25.16
N LYS A 289 -4.89 -14.47 -25.57
CA LYS A 289 -5.96 -13.51 -25.34
C LYS A 289 -7.08 -14.23 -24.62
N ALA A 290 -7.51 -13.68 -23.48
CA ALA A 290 -8.63 -14.22 -22.74
C ALA A 290 -9.72 -13.16 -22.58
N LYS A 291 -10.98 -13.58 -22.68
CA LYS A 291 -12.16 -12.72 -22.50
C LYS A 291 -12.94 -13.18 -21.27
N LEU A 292 -13.33 -12.22 -20.44
CA LEU A 292 -14.21 -12.45 -19.31
C LEU A 292 -15.61 -12.79 -19.84
N THR A 293 -16.16 -13.93 -19.42
CA THR A 293 -17.50 -14.40 -19.80
C THR A 293 -18.50 -14.33 -18.64
N ALA A 294 -18.00 -14.35 -17.41
CA ALA A 294 -18.80 -14.09 -16.22
C ALA A 294 -17.93 -13.52 -15.11
N ARG A 295 -18.36 -12.37 -14.55
CA ARG A 295 -17.66 -11.74 -13.46
C ARG A 295 -17.97 -12.45 -12.13
N GLY A 296 -16.93 -12.72 -11.34
CA GLY A 296 -17.01 -13.20 -9.98
C GLY A 296 -16.80 -12.07 -8.96
N GLU A 297 -17.03 -12.38 -7.71
CA GLU A 297 -16.70 -11.46 -6.61
C GLU A 297 -15.22 -11.59 -6.26
N ALA A 298 -14.48 -10.49 -6.40
CA ALA A 298 -13.14 -10.38 -5.84
C ALA A 298 -13.25 -9.97 -4.37
N GLN A 299 -12.70 -10.76 -3.46
CA GLN A 299 -12.64 -10.41 -2.04
C GLN A 299 -11.58 -9.30 -1.85
N MET A 300 -12.07 -8.05 -1.78
CA MET A 300 -11.26 -6.84 -1.60
C MET A 300 -11.51 -6.18 -0.24
N SER A 301 -12.21 -6.87 0.67
CA SER A 301 -12.45 -6.46 2.06
C SER A 301 -12.34 -7.67 2.97
N ALA A 302 -12.07 -7.43 4.25
CA ALA A 302 -12.16 -8.46 5.28
C ALA A 302 -13.48 -9.24 5.17
N LEU A 303 -13.43 -10.55 5.42
CA LEU A 303 -14.62 -11.40 5.62
C LEU A 303 -15.46 -10.82 6.77
N GLY A 304 -16.41 -9.95 6.48
CA GLY A 304 -17.16 -9.26 7.52
C GLY A 304 -18.40 -8.52 7.07
N ASN A 305 -19.22 -9.10 6.21
CA ASN A 305 -20.62 -8.68 6.08
C ASN A 305 -21.61 -9.80 6.46
N ASN A 306 -21.29 -10.59 7.50
CA ASN A 306 -22.25 -11.51 8.12
C ASN A 306 -22.85 -10.97 9.43
N LEU A 307 -23.00 -9.64 9.58
CA LEU A 307 -23.73 -9.03 10.73
C LEU A 307 -24.98 -8.26 10.29
N ALA A 308 -25.54 -8.52 9.12
CA ALA A 308 -26.84 -7.99 8.71
C ALA A 308 -27.98 -9.03 8.86
N GLY A 309 -27.95 -9.85 9.90
CA GLY A 309 -28.92 -10.93 10.07
C GLY A 309 -29.18 -11.39 11.49
N ALA A 310 -29.02 -10.54 12.50
CA ALA A 310 -29.38 -10.92 13.87
C ALA A 310 -29.82 -9.71 14.72
N VAL A 311 -30.94 -9.06 14.30
CA VAL A 311 -31.82 -8.32 15.20
C VAL A 311 -33.25 -8.56 14.69
N GLN A 312 -33.90 -9.54 15.24
CA GLN A 312 -35.35 -9.60 15.45
C GLN A 312 -35.59 -9.74 16.94
#